data_47a8c2a4a491fd23e9fd8a3ab4c8612a
#
_entry.id   47a8c2a4a491fd23e9fd8a3ab4c8612a
#
_cell.length_a   1.000
_cell.length_b   1.000
_cell.length_c   1.000
_cell.angle_alpha   90.00
_cell.angle_beta   90.00
_cell.angle_gamma   90.00
#
_symmetry.space_group_name_H-M   'P 1'
#
loop_
_entity.id
_entity.type
_entity.pdbx_description
1 polymer ?
#
loop_
_entity_poly.entity_id
_entity_poly.type
_entity_poly.pdbx_seq_one_letter_code
_entity_poly.pdbx_strand_id
1 'polypeptide(L)'
;MRIANRRVCLFVDNFSGHTVDYEPMNVRLEFFEPNLTPFVQPCDAGVIRCLKALYRREFCHRAIELDDAGEREIYKINLLEGMMMVQRAWNQVSQQTIANCWNHTQIQP
;
A
#
# COMPACT_ATOMS: atom_id res chain seq x y z
N MET A 1 12.62 -14.62 0.88
CA MET A 1 12.99 -14.89 2.30
C MET A 1 13.97 -16.03 2.49
N ARG A 2 14.28 -16.75 1.43
CA ARG A 2 15.23 -17.86 1.46
C ARG A 2 16.63 -17.42 1.90
N ILE A 3 17.13 -16.28 1.38
CA ILE A 3 18.47 -15.76 1.69
C ILE A 3 18.62 -15.45 3.18
N ALA A 4 17.57 -14.94 3.80
CA ALA A 4 17.56 -14.59 5.22
C ALA A 4 17.23 -15.79 6.13
N ASN A 5 16.98 -16.98 5.57
CA ASN A 5 16.53 -18.16 6.28
C ASN A 5 15.35 -17.91 7.24
N ARG A 6 14.44 -17.03 6.81
CA ARG A 6 13.24 -16.66 7.57
C ARG A 6 12.03 -17.33 7.00
N ARG A 7 11.05 -17.61 7.87
CA ARG A 7 9.72 -18.04 7.46
C ARG A 7 8.77 -16.87 7.55
N VAL A 8 7.95 -16.70 6.51
CA VAL A 8 7.02 -15.57 6.40
C VAL A 8 5.64 -16.13 6.05
N CYS A 9 4.61 -15.58 6.66
CA CYS A 9 3.23 -15.84 6.27
C CYS A 9 2.73 -14.62 5.48
N LEU A 10 2.31 -14.84 4.24
CA LEU A 10 1.77 -13.82 3.38
C LEU A 10 0.25 -13.96 3.32
N PHE A 11 -0.46 -12.93 3.77
CA PHE A 11 -1.92 -12.87 3.68
C PHE A 11 -2.32 -12.21 2.37
N VAL A 12 -3.18 -12.87 1.61
CA VAL A 12 -3.69 -12.37 0.33
C VAL A 12 -5.20 -12.41 0.31
N ASP A 13 -5.79 -11.47 -0.44
CA ASP A 13 -7.24 -11.46 -0.61
C ASP A 13 -7.69 -12.61 -1.53
N ASN A 14 -9.01 -12.77 -1.65
CA ASN A 14 -9.62 -13.85 -2.43
C ASN A 14 -9.75 -13.47 -3.92
N PHE A 15 -8.78 -12.75 -4.48
CA PHE A 15 -8.79 -12.38 -5.88
C PHE A 15 -8.29 -13.54 -6.75
N SER A 16 -9.01 -13.87 -7.81
CA SER A 16 -8.70 -15.01 -8.69
C SER A 16 -7.34 -14.90 -9.40
N GLY A 17 -6.80 -13.69 -9.51
CA GLY A 17 -5.47 -13.47 -10.07
C GLY A 17 -4.32 -13.82 -9.15
N HIS A 18 -4.58 -14.09 -7.86
CA HIS A 18 -3.57 -14.49 -6.89
C HIS A 18 -3.34 -16.00 -6.95
N THR A 19 -2.77 -16.47 -8.04
CA THR A 19 -2.43 -17.87 -8.23
C THR A 19 -0.92 -18.07 -8.24
N VAL A 20 -0.47 -19.16 -7.61
CA VAL A 20 0.95 -19.51 -7.55
C VAL A 20 1.09 -20.94 -8.09
N ASP A 21 1.88 -21.09 -9.15
CA ASP A 21 2.07 -22.37 -9.82
C ASP A 21 3.14 -23.26 -9.16
N TYR A 22 3.71 -22.82 -8.08
CA TYR A 22 4.77 -23.53 -7.36
C TYR A 22 4.60 -23.34 -5.85
N GLU A 23 5.19 -24.24 -5.07
CA GLU A 23 5.24 -24.05 -3.63
C GLU A 23 6.42 -23.14 -3.25
N PRO A 24 6.15 -21.92 -2.75
CA PRO A 24 7.23 -21.04 -2.33
C PRO A 24 7.93 -21.59 -1.07
N MET A 25 9.26 -21.49 -1.06
CA MET A 25 10.04 -21.88 0.11
C MET A 25 10.04 -20.75 1.14
N ASN A 26 9.85 -21.12 2.40
CA ASN A 26 9.85 -20.19 3.54
C ASN A 26 8.73 -19.14 3.51
N VAL A 27 7.77 -19.26 2.59
CA VAL A 27 6.60 -18.38 2.53
C VAL A 27 5.35 -19.23 2.57
N ARG A 28 4.53 -18.99 3.58
CA ARG A 28 3.20 -19.59 3.67
C ARG A 28 2.19 -18.60 3.13
N LEU A 29 1.35 -19.04 2.19
CA LEU A 29 0.27 -18.24 1.64
C LEU A 29 -1.02 -18.56 2.39
N GLU A 30 -1.65 -17.52 2.92
CA GLU A 30 -2.96 -17.62 3.54
C GLU A 30 -3.91 -16.67 2.81
N PHE A 31 -5.06 -17.21 2.40
CA PHE A 31 -6.07 -16.45 1.69
C PHE A 31 -7.19 -16.06 2.64
N PHE A 32 -7.63 -14.81 2.55
CA PHE A 32 -8.81 -14.37 3.29
C PHE A 32 -10.08 -14.95 2.67
N GLU A 33 -11.08 -15.14 3.52
CA GLU A 33 -12.40 -15.58 3.05
C GLU A 33 -13.07 -14.50 2.22
N PRO A 34 -13.93 -14.89 1.24
CA PRO A 34 -14.68 -13.92 0.44
C PRO A 34 -15.54 -13.00 1.31
N ASN A 35 -15.70 -11.75 0.85
CA ASN A 35 -16.59 -10.75 1.46
C ASN A 35 -16.17 -10.26 2.87
N LEU A 36 -14.96 -10.58 3.34
CA LEU A 36 -14.46 -10.09 4.63
C LEU A 36 -13.40 -8.98 4.49
N THR A 37 -13.12 -8.53 3.25
CA THR A 37 -12.07 -7.53 2.95
C THR A 37 -12.08 -6.32 3.90
N PRO A 38 -13.21 -5.61 4.14
CA PRO A 38 -13.16 -4.42 4.99
C PRO A 38 -12.93 -4.72 6.47
N PHE A 39 -13.06 -5.97 6.89
CA PHE A 39 -12.98 -6.36 8.29
C PHE A 39 -11.64 -6.98 8.66
N VAL A 40 -10.99 -7.68 7.73
CA VAL A 40 -9.83 -8.53 8.05
C VAL A 40 -8.56 -8.17 7.28
N GLN A 41 -8.62 -7.28 6.28
CA GLN A 41 -7.46 -6.90 5.51
C GLN A 41 -6.88 -5.57 6.00
N PRO A 42 -5.65 -5.56 6.55
CA PRO A 42 -5.08 -4.33 7.12
C PRO A 42 -4.90 -3.22 6.09
N CYS A 43 -4.60 -3.55 4.84
CA CYS A 43 -4.47 -2.55 3.78
C CYS A 43 -5.79 -1.79 3.58
N ASP A 44 -6.91 -2.49 3.55
CA ASP A 44 -8.24 -1.90 3.39
C ASP A 44 -8.75 -1.26 4.68
N ALA A 45 -8.18 -1.60 5.83
CA ALA A 45 -8.53 -1.01 7.12
C ALA A 45 -8.02 0.42 7.29
N GLY A 46 -7.11 0.89 6.44
CA GLY A 46 -6.64 2.26 6.52
C GLY A 46 -5.30 2.55 5.87
N VAL A 47 -4.47 1.55 5.59
CA VAL A 47 -3.13 1.79 4.99
C VAL A 47 -3.27 2.44 3.62
N ILE A 48 -4.14 1.91 2.76
CA ILE A 48 -4.37 2.46 1.41
C ILE A 48 -4.94 3.88 1.49
N ARG A 49 -5.89 4.12 2.39
CA ARG A 49 -6.48 5.44 2.56
C ARG A 49 -5.44 6.46 3.03
N CYS A 50 -4.59 6.08 3.97
CA CYS A 50 -3.50 6.93 4.45
C CYS A 50 -2.51 7.25 3.32
N LEU A 51 -2.10 6.25 2.56
CA LEU A 51 -1.22 6.42 1.42
C LEU A 51 -1.83 7.38 0.38
N LYS A 52 -3.10 7.19 0.03
CA LYS A 52 -3.79 8.06 -0.92
C LYS A 52 -3.87 9.49 -0.42
N ALA A 53 -4.13 9.71 0.87
CA ALA A 53 -4.18 11.05 1.44
C ALA A 53 -2.82 11.75 1.37
N LEU A 54 -1.75 11.04 1.68
CA LEU A 54 -0.38 11.58 1.59
C LEU A 54 0.01 11.86 0.15
N TYR A 55 -0.35 10.98 -0.78
CA TYR A 55 -0.11 11.20 -2.20
C TYR A 55 -0.85 12.44 -2.71
N ARG A 56 -2.13 12.60 -2.36
CA ARG A 56 -2.92 13.76 -2.74
C ARG A 56 -2.34 15.06 -2.20
N ARG A 57 -1.84 15.03 -0.98
CA ARG A 57 -1.16 16.18 -0.38
C ARG A 57 0.06 16.60 -1.20
N GLU A 58 0.91 15.67 -1.57
CA GLU A 58 2.07 15.95 -2.41
C GLU A 58 1.67 16.45 -3.80
N PHE A 59 0.64 15.84 -4.39
CA PHE A 59 0.12 16.25 -5.69
C PHE A 59 -0.40 17.69 -5.65
N CYS A 60 -1.12 18.06 -4.60
CA CYS A 60 -1.62 19.42 -4.44
C CYS A 60 -0.49 20.42 -4.23
N HIS A 61 0.53 20.09 -3.46
CA HIS A 61 1.73 20.94 -3.29
C HIS A 61 2.43 21.18 -4.64
N ARG A 62 2.62 20.13 -5.42
CA ARG A 62 3.20 20.23 -6.75
C ARG A 62 2.38 21.15 -7.66
N ALA A 63 1.06 21.01 -7.65
CA ALA A 63 0.16 21.83 -8.46
C ALA A 63 0.26 23.30 -8.07
N ILE A 64 0.30 23.61 -6.78
CA ILE A 64 0.46 24.99 -6.27
C ILE A 64 1.79 25.57 -6.70
N GLU A 65 2.88 24.82 -6.59
CA GLU A 65 4.20 25.27 -7.02
C GLU A 65 4.25 25.59 -8.53
N LEU A 66 3.63 24.74 -9.35
CA LEU A 66 3.56 24.97 -10.79
C LEU A 66 2.69 26.17 -11.14
N ASP A 67 1.59 26.35 -10.45
CA ASP A 67 0.72 27.52 -10.64
C ASP A 67 1.45 28.81 -10.29
N ASP A 68 2.16 28.84 -9.18
CA ASP A 68 2.98 29.98 -8.76
C ASP A 68 4.10 30.29 -9.76
N ALA A 69 4.62 29.27 -10.44
CA ALA A 69 5.63 29.41 -11.48
C ALA A 69 5.05 29.83 -12.85
N GLY A 70 3.74 29.98 -12.96
CA GLY A 70 3.06 30.39 -14.19
C GLY A 70 2.82 29.27 -15.20
N GLU A 71 2.97 28.02 -14.78
CA GLU A 71 2.69 26.87 -15.64
C GLU A 71 1.18 26.73 -15.88
N ARG A 72 0.80 26.20 -17.07
CA ARG A 72 -0.60 26.06 -17.44
C ARG A 72 -1.20 24.69 -17.06
N GLU A 73 -0.42 23.64 -17.25
CA GLU A 73 -0.88 22.26 -17.04
C GLU A 73 -0.41 21.74 -15.68
N ILE A 74 -0.92 22.34 -14.60
CA ILE A 74 -0.47 22.05 -13.24
C ILE A 74 -0.85 20.65 -12.75
N TYR A 75 -1.84 20.01 -13.37
CA TYR A 75 -2.30 18.67 -12.99
C TYR A 75 -1.71 17.57 -13.87
N LYS A 76 -0.95 17.92 -14.90
CA LYS A 76 -0.32 16.93 -15.77
C LYS A 76 0.95 16.40 -15.11
N ILE A 77 1.05 15.08 -15.04
CA ILE A 77 2.18 14.39 -14.42
C ILE A 77 2.55 13.18 -15.27
N ASN A 78 3.86 12.94 -15.44
CA ASN A 78 4.31 11.74 -16.11
C ASN A 78 4.38 10.56 -15.12
N LEU A 79 4.50 9.36 -15.67
CA LEU A 79 4.47 8.14 -14.85
C LEU A 79 5.62 8.10 -13.84
N LEU A 80 6.83 8.52 -14.24
CA LEU A 80 7.99 8.50 -13.34
C LEU A 80 7.78 9.44 -12.14
N GLU A 81 7.30 10.65 -12.37
CA GLU A 81 6.98 11.57 -11.28
C GLU A 81 5.92 10.99 -10.34
N GLY A 82 4.88 10.37 -10.91
CA GLY A 82 3.83 9.71 -10.13
C GLY A 82 4.38 8.60 -9.26
N MET A 83 5.24 7.77 -9.80
CA MET A 83 5.88 6.68 -9.05
C MET A 83 6.76 7.20 -7.91
N MET A 84 7.53 8.25 -8.16
CA MET A 84 8.36 8.88 -7.12
C MET A 84 7.51 9.51 -6.01
N MET A 85 6.38 10.10 -6.37
CA MET A 85 5.45 10.66 -5.39
C MET A 85 4.81 9.57 -4.53
N VAL A 86 4.44 8.43 -5.13
CA VAL A 86 3.93 7.28 -4.38
C VAL A 86 4.99 6.75 -3.41
N GLN A 87 6.24 6.66 -3.84
CA GLN A 87 7.33 6.22 -2.98
C GLN A 87 7.52 7.17 -1.79
N ARG A 88 7.52 8.48 -2.02
CA ARG A 88 7.62 9.46 -0.93
C ARG A 88 6.43 9.39 0.01
N ALA A 89 5.23 9.23 -0.54
CA ALA A 89 4.02 9.08 0.27
C ALA A 89 4.10 7.83 1.15
N TRP A 90 4.53 6.72 0.58
CA TRP A 90 4.71 5.47 1.32
C TRP A 90 5.71 5.62 2.48
N ASN A 91 6.81 6.32 2.25
CA ASN A 91 7.81 6.55 3.29
C ASN A 91 7.29 7.41 4.45
N GLN A 92 6.18 8.11 4.26
CA GLN A 92 5.52 8.91 5.30
C GLN A 92 4.46 8.14 6.07
N VAL A 93 4.06 6.96 5.60
CA VAL A 93 3.14 6.10 6.35
C VAL A 93 3.88 5.57 7.57
N SER A 94 3.39 5.90 8.76
CA SER A 94 4.07 5.56 10.00
C SER A 94 3.88 4.09 10.37
N GLN A 95 4.84 3.56 11.13
CA GLN A 95 4.71 2.21 11.70
C GLN A 95 3.47 2.12 12.60
N GLN A 96 3.14 3.18 13.30
CA GLN A 96 1.96 3.21 14.16
C GLN A 96 0.67 3.07 13.35
N THR A 97 0.58 3.73 12.21
CA THR A 97 -0.57 3.60 11.31
C THR A 97 -0.73 2.15 10.84
N ILE A 98 0.36 1.52 10.43
CA ILE A 98 0.34 0.12 10.00
C ILE A 98 -0.08 -0.79 11.14
N ALA A 99 0.50 -0.59 12.33
CA ALA A 99 0.15 -1.37 13.53
C ALA A 99 -1.33 -1.20 13.88
N ASN A 100 -1.87 0.01 13.81
CA ASN A 100 -3.27 0.28 14.08
C ASN A 100 -4.19 -0.43 13.07
N CYS A 101 -3.81 -0.50 11.80
CA CYS A 101 -4.57 -1.22 10.79
C CYS A 101 -4.59 -2.72 11.05
N TRP A 102 -3.47 -3.30 11.46
CA TRP A 102 -3.41 -4.69 11.88
C TRP A 102 -4.25 -4.96 13.12
N ASN A 103 -4.18 -4.08 14.12
CA ASN A 103 -4.98 -4.21 15.34
C ASN A 103 -6.48 -4.15 15.05
N HIS A 104 -6.87 -3.33 14.09
CA HIS A 104 -8.27 -3.26 13.65
C HIS A 104 -8.77 -4.60 13.12
N THR A 105 -7.94 -5.35 12.44
CA THR A 105 -8.31 -6.66 11.89
C THR A 105 -8.41 -7.76 12.94
N GLN A 106 -7.86 -7.53 14.13
CA GLN A 106 -7.76 -8.50 15.22
C GLN A 106 -6.95 -9.77 14.88
N ILE A 107 -6.19 -9.72 13.79
CA ILE A 107 -5.24 -10.79 13.47
C ILE A 107 -4.02 -10.62 14.36
N GLN A 108 -3.73 -11.65 15.16
CA GLN A 108 -2.57 -11.66 16.05
C GLN A 108 -1.48 -12.56 15.48
N PRO A 109 -0.22 -12.16 15.61
CA PRO A 109 0.88 -13.02 15.19
C PRO A 109 1.04 -14.25 16.09
#